data_f4f316bd363a90783c8862906ab773a4
#
_entry.id   f4f316bd363a90783c8862906ab773a4
#
_cell.length_a   1.000
_cell.length_b   1.000
_cell.length_c   1.000
_cell.angle_alpha   90.00
_cell.angle_beta   90.00
_cell.angle_gamma   90.00
#
_symmetry.space_group_name_H-M   'P 1'
#
loop_
_entity.id
_entity.type
_entity.pdbx_description
1 polymer ?
#
loop_
_entity_poly.entity_id
_entity_poly.type
_entity_poly.pdbx_seq_one_letter_code
_entity_poly.pdbx_strand_id
1 'polypeptide(L)'
;MINAHGFDAIALVPNCDKIVPGMLMAAARINRPTIFCSGGPMMEGRDSKGNARNLNDVFEAIGKYAAGNADEEYVCDMENSACPGCGSCSGMFTANSMNCLTEVLGMALSGNGTIPAVEAKRIRFAKNSGMQLMKLLEAQILPRDIMTEKAFHNALTSDMALGCST
;
A
#
# COMPACT_ATOMS: atom_id res chain seq x y z
N MET A 1 -11.66 19.76 4.96
CA MET A 1 -11.09 19.55 6.31
C MET A 1 -9.71 20.18 6.43
N ILE A 2 -8.67 19.75 5.71
CA ILE A 2 -7.28 20.26 5.83
C ILE A 2 -7.20 21.78 5.63
N ASN A 3 -7.79 22.32 4.57
CA ASN A 3 -7.81 23.76 4.31
C ASN A 3 -8.61 24.55 5.35
N ALA A 4 -9.70 23.98 5.87
CA ALA A 4 -10.53 24.62 6.88
C ALA A 4 -9.82 24.75 8.23
N HIS A 5 -8.94 23.78 8.57
CA HIS A 5 -8.15 23.82 9.79
C HIS A 5 -6.80 24.54 9.63
N GLY A 6 -6.40 24.87 8.40
CA GLY A 6 -5.17 25.60 8.14
C GLY A 6 -3.88 24.87 8.48
N PHE A 7 -3.84 23.53 8.38
CA PHE A 7 -2.64 22.74 8.67
C PHE A 7 -1.48 23.11 7.75
N ASP A 8 -0.26 23.17 8.29
CA ASP A 8 0.95 23.53 7.56
C ASP A 8 1.55 22.35 6.78
N ALA A 9 1.38 21.13 7.27
CA ALA A 9 1.90 19.90 6.67
C ALA A 9 0.94 18.73 6.89
N ILE A 10 1.09 17.66 6.11
CA ILE A 10 0.16 16.53 6.08
C ILE A 10 0.90 15.20 6.09
N ALA A 11 0.65 14.37 7.10
CA ALA A 11 1.00 12.95 7.07
C ALA A 11 -0.23 12.15 6.65
N LEU A 12 -0.14 11.38 5.57
CA LEU A 12 -1.19 10.53 5.07
C LEU A 12 -0.85 9.06 5.34
N VAL A 13 -1.79 8.33 5.96
CA VAL A 13 -1.59 6.93 6.37
C VAL A 13 -2.62 6.02 5.68
N PRO A 14 -2.55 5.88 4.33
CA PRO A 14 -3.43 4.98 3.60
C PRO A 14 -2.89 3.55 3.60
N ASN A 15 -3.77 2.59 3.33
CA ASN A 15 -3.34 1.19 3.12
C ASN A 15 -4.27 0.39 2.20
N CYS A 16 -5.10 1.04 1.39
CA CYS A 16 -6.05 0.35 0.51
C CYS A 16 -6.05 0.93 -0.90
N ASP A 17 -6.59 0.17 -1.85
CA ASP A 17 -6.46 0.36 -3.29
C ASP A 17 -6.91 1.73 -3.82
N LYS A 18 -8.11 2.18 -3.47
CA LYS A 18 -8.66 3.47 -3.95
C LYS A 18 -8.28 4.64 -3.06
N ILE A 19 -7.92 4.39 -1.81
CA ILE A 19 -7.56 5.44 -0.85
C ILE A 19 -6.21 6.07 -1.22
N VAL A 20 -5.22 5.27 -1.62
CA VAL A 20 -3.89 5.78 -1.97
C VAL A 20 -3.95 6.78 -3.14
N PRO A 21 -4.52 6.44 -4.31
CA PRO A 21 -4.61 7.40 -5.42
C PRO A 21 -5.52 8.58 -5.07
N GLY A 22 -6.60 8.37 -4.33
CA GLY A 22 -7.46 9.47 -3.87
C GLY A 22 -6.72 10.47 -2.98
N MET A 23 -5.88 9.99 -2.08
CA MET A 23 -5.04 10.85 -1.23
C MET A 23 -3.91 11.52 -2.01
N LEU A 24 -3.30 10.86 -3.02
CA LEU A 24 -2.33 11.49 -3.92
C LEU A 24 -2.97 12.65 -4.69
N MET A 25 -4.17 12.46 -5.23
CA MET A 25 -4.93 13.53 -5.89
C MET A 25 -5.24 14.69 -4.93
N ALA A 26 -5.64 14.37 -3.69
CA ALA A 26 -5.89 15.36 -2.66
C ALA A 26 -4.61 16.13 -2.28
N ALA A 27 -3.49 15.44 -2.08
CA ALA A 27 -2.20 16.05 -1.80
C ALA A 27 -1.78 17.03 -2.90
N ALA A 28 -1.90 16.62 -4.17
CA ALA A 28 -1.60 17.49 -5.32
C ALA A 28 -2.51 18.73 -5.40
N ARG A 29 -3.81 18.60 -5.05
CA ARG A 29 -4.76 19.71 -5.04
C ARG A 29 -4.51 20.69 -3.90
N ILE A 30 -4.27 20.18 -2.70
CA ILE A 30 -4.03 20.98 -1.49
C ILE A 30 -2.65 21.64 -1.56
N ASN A 31 -1.67 20.94 -2.10
CA ASN A 31 -0.30 21.39 -2.34
C ASN A 31 0.38 21.98 -1.10
N ARG A 32 0.33 21.26 0.01
CA ARG A 32 1.10 21.54 1.23
C ARG A 32 2.12 20.44 1.46
N PRO A 33 3.23 20.68 2.16
CA PRO A 33 4.21 19.64 2.48
C PRO A 33 3.53 18.36 2.95
N THR A 34 3.73 17.27 2.25
CA THR A 34 2.99 16.01 2.45
C THR A 34 3.92 14.82 2.36
N ILE A 35 3.73 13.85 3.24
CA ILE A 35 4.38 12.54 3.17
C ILE A 35 3.35 11.43 3.30
N PHE A 36 3.60 10.34 2.58
CA PHE A 36 2.84 9.10 2.71
C PHE A 36 3.57 8.11 3.61
N CYS A 37 2.81 7.43 4.44
CA CYS A 37 3.29 6.36 5.31
C CYS A 37 2.25 5.24 5.29
N SER A 38 2.34 4.30 4.34
CA SER A 38 1.38 3.21 4.28
C SER A 38 1.47 2.29 5.50
N GLY A 39 0.38 1.58 5.79
CA GLY A 39 0.34 0.60 6.88
C GLY A 39 1.18 -0.66 6.60
N GLY A 40 1.58 -0.89 5.36
CA GLY A 40 2.35 -2.06 4.93
C GLY A 40 1.49 -3.25 4.51
N PRO A 41 2.07 -4.19 3.75
CA PRO A 41 1.39 -5.40 3.32
C PRO A 41 1.18 -6.38 4.48
N MET A 42 0.13 -7.19 4.36
CA MET A 42 -0.11 -8.35 5.21
C MET A 42 0.91 -9.45 4.89
N MET A 43 1.26 -10.25 5.89
CA MET A 43 2.02 -11.49 5.65
C MET A 43 1.13 -12.51 4.94
N GLU A 44 1.74 -13.43 4.21
CA GLU A 44 1.04 -14.57 3.66
C GLU A 44 0.48 -15.47 4.77
N GLY A 45 -0.65 -16.11 4.49
CA GLY A 45 -1.19 -17.16 5.36
C GLY A 45 -0.59 -18.53 5.09
N ARG A 46 -0.95 -19.50 5.93
CA ARG A 46 -0.58 -20.91 5.72
C ARG A 46 -1.80 -21.78 5.94
N ASP A 47 -2.06 -22.67 4.96
CA ASP A 47 -3.12 -23.66 5.07
C ASP A 47 -2.78 -24.76 6.10
N SER A 48 -3.72 -25.65 6.34
CA SER A 48 -3.56 -26.79 7.25
C SER A 48 -2.37 -27.71 6.91
N LYS A 49 -1.88 -27.66 5.67
CA LYS A 49 -0.73 -28.42 5.17
C LYS A 49 0.58 -27.62 5.18
N GLY A 50 0.55 -26.36 5.63
CA GLY A 50 1.70 -25.47 5.71
C GLY A 50 2.05 -24.74 4.41
N ASN A 51 1.22 -24.83 3.35
CA ASN A 51 1.46 -24.12 2.12
C ASN A 51 1.11 -22.63 2.27
N ALA A 52 1.90 -21.75 1.64
CA ALA A 52 1.62 -20.33 1.58
C ALA A 52 0.30 -20.03 0.87
N ARG A 53 -0.53 -19.16 1.45
CA ARG A 53 -1.84 -18.78 0.94
C ARG A 53 -2.05 -17.28 0.98
N ASN A 54 -2.72 -16.77 -0.03
CA ASN A 54 -3.08 -15.37 -0.15
C ASN A 54 -4.54 -15.22 -0.63
N LEU A 55 -5.01 -14.00 -0.80
CA LEU A 55 -6.39 -13.74 -1.20
C LEU A 55 -6.77 -14.40 -2.53
N ASN A 56 -5.85 -14.53 -3.48
CA ASN A 56 -6.14 -15.15 -4.77
C ASN A 56 -6.49 -16.63 -4.62
N ASP A 57 -5.83 -17.34 -3.68
CA ASP A 57 -6.11 -18.75 -3.39
C ASP A 57 -7.57 -18.96 -2.93
N VAL A 58 -8.17 -17.98 -2.24
CA VAL A 58 -9.59 -18.05 -1.83
C VAL A 58 -10.50 -18.00 -3.06
N PHE A 59 -10.23 -17.06 -3.99
CA PHE A 59 -11.02 -16.96 -5.22
C PHE A 59 -10.90 -18.24 -6.08
N GLU A 60 -9.70 -18.81 -6.17
CA GLU A 60 -9.49 -20.10 -6.85
C GLU A 60 -10.22 -21.25 -6.14
N ALA A 61 -10.23 -21.27 -4.81
CA ALA A 61 -10.94 -22.30 -4.04
C ALA A 61 -12.45 -22.24 -4.28
N ILE A 62 -13.03 -21.03 -4.29
CA ILE A 62 -14.45 -20.83 -4.61
C ILE A 62 -14.76 -21.30 -6.05
N GLY A 63 -13.87 -20.98 -7.00
CA GLY A 63 -14.01 -21.44 -8.39
C GLY A 63 -13.95 -22.97 -8.52
N LYS A 64 -13.02 -23.63 -7.82
CA LYS A 64 -12.90 -25.10 -7.77
C LYS A 64 -14.14 -25.74 -7.14
N TYR A 65 -14.66 -25.17 -6.05
CA TYR A 65 -15.86 -25.64 -5.41
C TYR A 65 -17.08 -25.54 -6.33
N ALA A 66 -17.28 -24.39 -6.96
CA ALA A 66 -18.36 -24.18 -7.92
C ALA A 66 -18.31 -25.13 -9.13
N ALA A 67 -17.10 -25.54 -9.53
CA ALA A 67 -16.88 -26.51 -10.60
C ALA A 67 -16.98 -28.00 -10.14
N GLY A 68 -17.23 -28.25 -8.85
CA GLY A 68 -17.29 -29.62 -8.29
C GLY A 68 -15.92 -30.29 -8.11
N ASN A 69 -14.83 -29.50 -8.14
CA ASN A 69 -13.44 -30.01 -8.03
C ASN A 69 -12.83 -29.81 -6.63
N ALA A 70 -13.59 -29.31 -5.68
CA ALA A 70 -13.22 -29.16 -4.26
C ALA A 70 -14.46 -29.31 -3.41
N ASP A 71 -14.27 -29.65 -2.13
CA ASP A 71 -15.32 -29.71 -1.12
C ASP A 71 -15.38 -28.42 -0.28
N GLU A 72 -16.34 -28.35 0.60
CA GLU A 72 -16.54 -27.23 1.50
C GLU A 72 -15.41 -27.11 2.54
N GLU A 73 -14.82 -28.24 2.96
CA GLU A 73 -13.69 -28.26 3.90
C GLU A 73 -12.47 -27.55 3.31
N TYR A 74 -12.20 -27.80 2.03
CA TYR A 74 -11.12 -27.09 1.31
C TYR A 74 -11.34 -25.58 1.24
N VAL A 75 -12.57 -25.13 0.96
CA VAL A 75 -12.90 -23.69 0.94
C VAL A 75 -12.72 -23.09 2.33
N CYS A 76 -13.23 -23.76 3.36
CA CYS A 76 -13.10 -23.31 4.76
C CYS A 76 -11.64 -23.22 5.21
N ASP A 77 -10.77 -24.16 4.81
CA ASP A 77 -9.33 -24.09 5.10
C ASP A 77 -8.69 -22.86 4.44
N MET A 78 -9.07 -22.52 3.19
CA MET A 78 -8.58 -21.33 2.51
C MET A 78 -9.08 -20.03 3.17
N GLU A 79 -10.35 -19.95 3.55
CA GLU A 79 -10.92 -18.80 4.25
C GLU A 79 -10.24 -18.54 5.60
N ASN A 80 -9.92 -19.60 6.34
CA ASN A 80 -9.27 -19.50 7.64
C ASN A 80 -7.78 -19.14 7.56
N SER A 81 -7.14 -19.40 6.42
CA SER A 81 -5.68 -19.28 6.30
C SER A 81 -5.18 -18.12 5.46
N ALA A 82 -5.94 -17.65 4.45
CA ALA A 82 -5.41 -16.78 3.40
C ALA A 82 -5.10 -15.34 3.82
N CYS A 83 -5.79 -14.81 4.83
CA CYS A 83 -5.63 -13.41 5.29
C CYS A 83 -5.40 -13.37 6.81
N PRO A 84 -4.23 -13.77 7.31
CA PRO A 84 -4.02 -14.10 8.73
C PRO A 84 -3.85 -12.90 9.65
N GLY A 85 -3.67 -11.69 9.14
CA GLY A 85 -3.26 -10.58 10.00
C GLY A 85 -3.62 -9.20 9.46
N CYS A 86 -3.02 -8.18 10.05
CA CYS A 86 -3.20 -6.80 9.63
C CYS A 86 -2.29 -6.43 8.45
N GLY A 87 -2.73 -5.45 7.67
CA GLY A 87 -2.01 -4.94 6.50
C GLY A 87 -2.90 -4.81 5.28
N SER A 88 -2.35 -4.33 4.18
CA SER A 88 -2.97 -4.45 2.86
C SER A 88 -2.91 -5.90 2.38
N CYS A 89 -3.58 -6.22 1.27
CA CYS A 89 -3.53 -7.55 0.67
C CYS A 89 -2.09 -8.08 0.58
N SER A 90 -1.87 -9.37 0.84
CA SER A 90 -0.53 -9.99 0.86
C SER A 90 0.11 -10.12 -0.53
N GLY A 91 -0.66 -10.03 -1.62
CA GLY A 91 -0.17 -10.06 -3.00
C GLY A 91 0.09 -8.67 -3.59
N MET A 92 0.65 -8.63 -4.82
CA MET A 92 0.84 -7.41 -5.60
C MET A 92 -0.49 -6.96 -6.26
N PHE A 93 -1.54 -6.87 -5.43
CA PHE A 93 -2.81 -6.27 -5.84
C PHE A 93 -2.70 -4.75 -5.83
N THR A 94 -3.78 -4.06 -6.14
CA THR A 94 -3.78 -2.60 -6.34
C THR A 94 -3.29 -1.82 -5.11
N ALA A 95 -3.57 -2.28 -3.89
CA ALA A 95 -3.09 -1.62 -2.67
C ALA A 95 -1.57 -1.61 -2.57
N ASN A 96 -0.92 -2.77 -2.73
CA ASN A 96 0.54 -2.87 -2.71
C ASN A 96 1.18 -2.17 -3.90
N SER A 97 0.60 -2.31 -5.08
CA SER A 97 1.02 -1.59 -6.28
C SER A 97 1.06 -0.08 -6.01
N MET A 98 -0.02 0.50 -5.53
CA MET A 98 -0.08 1.94 -5.23
C MET A 98 0.87 2.37 -4.11
N ASN A 99 1.09 1.52 -3.09
CA ASN A 99 2.06 1.81 -2.03
C ASN A 99 3.50 1.83 -2.57
N CYS A 100 3.86 0.93 -3.49
CA CYS A 100 5.16 0.93 -4.17
C CYS A 100 5.29 2.13 -5.10
N LEU A 101 4.27 2.41 -5.92
CA LEU A 101 4.27 3.56 -6.84
C LEU A 101 4.36 4.90 -6.11
N THR A 102 3.75 5.03 -4.94
CA THR A 102 3.85 6.23 -4.10
C THR A 102 5.30 6.47 -3.64
N GLU A 103 6.06 5.41 -3.37
CA GLU A 103 7.49 5.48 -3.09
C GLU A 103 8.28 5.95 -4.32
N VAL A 104 8.03 5.36 -5.49
CA VAL A 104 8.70 5.71 -6.75
C VAL A 104 8.39 7.15 -7.18
N LEU A 105 7.17 7.62 -6.95
CA LEU A 105 6.79 9.03 -7.16
C LEU A 105 7.57 10.00 -6.26
N GLY A 106 8.23 9.52 -5.20
CA GLY A 106 8.92 10.36 -4.22
C GLY A 106 8.05 10.90 -3.10
N MET A 107 6.78 10.46 -3.00
CA MET A 107 5.83 10.91 -1.98
C MET A 107 5.93 10.12 -0.66
N ALA A 108 6.76 9.08 -0.61
CA ALA A 108 7.02 8.26 0.56
C ALA A 108 8.52 7.91 0.68
N LEU A 109 8.95 7.52 1.86
CA LEU A 109 10.29 6.96 2.08
C LEU A 109 10.41 5.54 1.51
N SER A 110 11.64 5.11 1.24
CA SER A 110 11.93 3.73 0.80
C SER A 110 11.49 2.69 1.82
N GLY A 111 10.78 1.67 1.35
CA GLY A 111 10.16 0.63 2.16
C GLY A 111 8.66 0.87 2.42
N ASN A 112 8.08 1.92 1.84
CA ASN A 112 6.65 2.22 2.00
C ASN A 112 5.77 1.04 1.57
N GLY A 113 6.03 0.46 0.40
CA GLY A 113 5.26 -0.67 -0.12
C GLY A 113 5.75 -2.05 0.32
N THR A 114 6.95 -2.17 0.88
CA THR A 114 7.64 -3.47 1.04
C THR A 114 7.88 -3.93 2.47
N ILE A 115 7.77 -3.04 3.46
CA ILE A 115 7.90 -3.44 4.87
C ILE A 115 6.55 -3.99 5.34
N PRO A 116 6.47 -5.26 5.81
CA PRO A 116 5.22 -5.83 6.32
C PRO A 116 4.63 -5.03 7.50
N ALA A 117 3.30 -5.03 7.60
CA ALA A 117 2.57 -4.27 8.63
C ALA A 117 2.93 -4.68 10.06
N VAL A 118 3.19 -5.97 10.29
CA VAL A 118 3.47 -6.55 11.62
C VAL A 118 4.93 -6.38 12.07
N GLU A 119 5.80 -5.89 11.18
CA GLU A 119 7.22 -5.76 11.51
C GLU A 119 7.51 -4.51 12.35
N ALA A 120 8.37 -4.65 13.37
CA ALA A 120 8.86 -3.53 14.18
C ALA A 120 9.50 -2.41 13.33
N LYS A 121 10.05 -2.78 12.15
CA LYS A 121 10.59 -1.83 11.17
C LYS A 121 9.51 -0.87 10.65
N ARG A 122 8.23 -1.28 10.58
CA ARG A 122 7.10 -0.43 10.16
C ARG A 122 6.87 0.73 11.14
N ILE A 123 6.98 0.49 12.44
CA ILE A 123 6.86 1.54 13.45
C ILE A 123 8.00 2.55 13.32
N ARG A 124 9.24 2.07 13.11
CA ARG A 124 10.39 2.95 12.86
C ARG A 124 10.24 3.75 11.57
N PHE A 125 9.68 3.13 10.52
CA PHE A 125 9.36 3.77 9.27
C PHE A 125 8.37 4.93 9.46
N ALA A 126 7.30 4.71 10.22
CA ALA A 126 6.33 5.77 10.54
C ALA A 126 6.98 6.95 11.28
N LYS A 127 7.84 6.67 12.27
CA LYS A 127 8.61 7.70 12.96
C LYS A 127 9.49 8.50 11.98
N ASN A 128 10.23 7.81 11.12
CA ASN A 128 11.11 8.45 10.14
C ASN A 128 10.32 9.28 9.12
N SER A 129 9.14 8.82 8.73
CA SER A 129 8.23 9.58 7.87
C SER A 129 7.80 10.89 8.52
N GLY A 130 7.44 10.87 9.81
CA GLY A 130 7.14 12.09 10.55
C GLY A 130 8.33 13.05 10.64
N MET A 131 9.54 12.54 10.87
CA MET A 131 10.76 13.36 10.87
C MET A 131 11.06 13.96 9.48
N GLN A 132 10.82 13.20 8.42
CA GLN A 132 11.01 13.70 7.05
C GLN A 132 9.96 14.75 6.69
N LEU A 133 8.73 14.63 7.18
CA LEU A 133 7.70 15.65 6.98
C LEU A 133 8.13 17.02 7.51
N MET A 134 8.79 17.05 8.69
CA MET A 134 9.32 18.31 9.24
C MET A 134 10.37 18.93 8.32
N LYS A 135 11.24 18.13 7.71
CA LYS A 135 12.23 18.62 6.74
C LYS A 135 11.57 19.14 5.46
N LEU A 136 10.51 18.47 4.98
CA LEU A 136 9.73 18.96 3.83
C LEU A 136 9.08 20.31 4.13
N LEU A 137 8.57 20.49 5.35
CA LEU A 137 7.97 21.74 5.80
C LEU A 137 9.03 22.86 5.88
N GLU A 138 10.17 22.60 6.50
CA GLU A 138 11.27 23.56 6.60
C GLU A 138 11.80 23.98 5.23
N ALA A 139 11.96 23.01 4.32
CA ALA A 139 12.44 23.26 2.97
C ALA A 139 11.36 23.78 2.01
N GLN A 140 10.10 23.86 2.44
CA GLN A 140 8.94 24.26 1.61
C GLN A 140 8.81 23.42 0.32
N ILE A 141 9.08 22.12 0.42
CA ILE A 141 8.91 21.18 -0.69
C ILE A 141 7.46 20.71 -0.73
N LEU A 142 6.80 20.97 -1.83
CA LEU A 142 5.37 20.74 -2.03
C LEU A 142 5.12 19.50 -2.91
N PRO A 143 3.94 18.85 -2.82
CA PRO A 143 3.60 17.70 -3.66
C PRO A 143 3.80 17.92 -5.16
N ARG A 144 3.47 19.12 -5.68
CA ARG A 144 3.65 19.42 -7.11
C ARG A 144 5.10 19.59 -7.54
N ASP A 145 6.01 19.87 -6.60
CA ASP A 145 7.45 19.91 -6.88
C ASP A 145 8.03 18.49 -7.02
N ILE A 146 7.40 17.51 -6.35
CA ILE A 146 7.79 16.09 -6.36
C ILE A 146 7.10 15.35 -7.51
N MET A 147 5.78 15.54 -7.68
CA MET A 147 4.93 14.83 -8.64
C MET A 147 5.07 15.45 -10.05
N THR A 148 6.28 15.42 -10.57
CA THR A 148 6.62 15.94 -11.91
C THR A 148 6.32 14.90 -12.99
N GLU A 149 6.30 15.33 -14.26
CA GLU A 149 6.17 14.42 -15.42
C GLU A 149 7.20 13.29 -15.38
N LYS A 150 8.46 13.59 -15.02
CA LYS A 150 9.52 12.58 -14.88
C LYS A 150 9.22 11.58 -13.75
N ALA A 151 8.69 12.04 -12.63
CA ALA A 151 8.31 11.17 -11.53
C ALA A 151 7.18 10.21 -11.94
N PHE A 152 6.17 10.70 -12.66
CA PHE A 152 5.12 9.86 -13.23
C PHE A 152 5.66 8.87 -14.29
N HIS A 153 6.57 9.30 -15.16
CA HIS A 153 7.20 8.40 -16.11
C HIS A 153 7.95 7.26 -15.41
N ASN A 154 8.70 7.57 -14.33
CA ASN A 154 9.38 6.56 -13.52
C ASN A 154 8.36 5.62 -12.84
N ALA A 155 7.26 6.16 -12.32
CA ALA A 155 6.22 5.35 -11.69
C ALA A 155 5.57 4.40 -12.71
N LEU A 156 5.21 4.86 -13.90
CA LEU A 156 4.69 4.01 -14.97
C LEU A 156 5.68 2.93 -15.41
N THR A 157 6.97 3.26 -15.50
CA THR A 157 8.02 2.28 -15.81
C THR A 157 8.10 1.21 -14.71
N SER A 158 8.02 1.62 -13.46
CA SER A 158 8.02 0.69 -12.32
C SER A 158 6.73 -0.15 -12.26
N ASP A 159 5.59 0.44 -12.62
CA ASP A 159 4.30 -0.25 -12.74
C ASP A 159 4.38 -1.43 -13.71
N MET A 160 4.92 -1.16 -14.89
CA MET A 160 5.13 -2.19 -15.91
C MET A 160 6.16 -3.25 -15.49
N ALA A 161 7.25 -2.83 -14.83
CA ALA A 161 8.31 -3.75 -14.39
C ALA A 161 7.87 -4.67 -13.25
N LEU A 162 7.02 -4.19 -12.34
CA LEU A 162 6.49 -4.96 -11.21
C LEU A 162 5.25 -5.80 -11.58
N GLY A 163 4.66 -5.57 -12.74
CA GLY A 163 3.39 -6.19 -13.11
C GLY A 163 2.27 -5.79 -12.13
N CYS A 164 2.17 -4.50 -11.85
CA CYS A 164 1.20 -3.99 -10.90
C CYS A 164 -0.25 -4.24 -11.33
N SER A 165 -1.12 -4.37 -10.36
CA SER A 165 -2.56 -4.49 -10.58
C SER A 165 -3.21 -3.12 -10.82
N THR A 166 -4.09 -3.06 -11.79
CA THR A 166 -4.89 -1.86 -12.11
C THR A 166 -6.26 -1.86 -11.43
#